data_12f5aca953c5bc3787cee35c9e5ac16c
#
_entry.id   12f5aca953c5bc3787cee35c9e5ac16c
#
_cell.length_a   1.000
_cell.length_b   1.000
_cell.length_c   1.000
_cell.angle_alpha   90.00
_cell.angle_beta   90.00
_cell.angle_gamma   90.00
#
_symmetry.space_group_name_H-M   'P 1'
#
loop_
_entity.id
_entity.type
_entity.pdbx_description
1 polymer ?
#
loop_
_entity_poly.entity_id
_entity_poly.type
_entity_poly.pdbx_seq_one_letter_code
_entity_poly.pdbx_strand_id
1 'polypeptide(L)'
;MGSERLPGKVLLDLTNGKKTIDFLFEQLKSSKLKKKIVAIPENNEDDILFEHLKNSKIPCFRGSSLDVLDRFYRCAKEFSFKHIMRITGDNPLIDPDVVDKAIKEYNNHDCDYFTNSIHRTFPNGTEVEIFSFNSLEVAWKFAKKKSEREHVTPYFYNNPKKFEIHHFVQEKNQSNFRYTIDRKEDYSLVSEIVSRIKNRPIHTADIINLFTEEPELVEINSNAITNEGYIKSINEDVDLGQRNEKEN
;
A
#
# COMPACT_ATOMS: atom_id res chain seq x y z
N MET A 1 7.86 -9.07 -7.93
CA MET A 1 8.90 -9.77 -7.11
C MET A 1 10.07 -8.85 -6.76
N GLY A 2 10.18 -7.68 -7.39
CA GLY A 2 11.33 -6.77 -7.39
C GLY A 2 11.53 -5.86 -6.17
N SER A 3 11.14 -6.25 -4.96
CA SER A 3 11.53 -5.50 -3.75
C SER A 3 13.02 -5.69 -3.49
N GLU A 4 13.81 -4.62 -3.46
CA GLU A 4 15.25 -4.68 -3.20
C GLU A 4 15.57 -5.15 -1.76
N ARG A 5 14.79 -4.71 -0.77
CA ARG A 5 15.00 -4.99 0.66
C ARG A 5 14.56 -6.38 1.10
N LEU A 6 13.47 -6.89 0.49
CA LEU A 6 12.93 -8.22 0.76
C LEU A 6 12.29 -8.77 -0.52
N PRO A 7 13.11 -9.38 -1.41
CA PRO A 7 12.62 -9.94 -2.67
C PRO A 7 11.52 -10.99 -2.42
N GLY A 8 10.46 -10.93 -3.23
CA GLY A 8 9.35 -11.87 -3.12
C GLY A 8 8.47 -11.73 -1.89
N LYS A 9 8.54 -10.63 -1.13
CA LYS A 9 7.83 -10.43 0.14
C LYS A 9 6.33 -10.75 0.09
N VAL A 10 5.67 -10.53 -1.04
CA VAL A 10 4.23 -10.83 -1.21
C VAL A 10 3.90 -12.33 -1.27
N LEU A 11 4.90 -13.17 -1.53
CA LEU A 11 4.78 -14.64 -1.57
C LEU A 11 5.46 -15.34 -0.38
N LEU A 12 5.93 -14.61 0.63
CA LEU A 12 6.41 -15.21 1.86
C LEU A 12 5.27 -15.92 2.59
N ASP A 13 5.58 -17.05 3.20
CA ASP A 13 4.63 -17.86 3.96
C ASP A 13 4.45 -17.28 5.36
N LEU A 14 3.26 -16.80 5.68
CA LEU A 14 2.96 -16.28 7.01
C LEU A 14 2.51 -17.39 7.98
N THR A 15 1.76 -18.36 7.49
CA THR A 15 1.32 -19.51 8.30
C THR A 15 0.68 -20.61 7.42
N ASN A 16 1.01 -21.87 7.68
CA ASN A 16 0.37 -23.05 7.07
C ASN A 16 0.29 -22.98 5.53
N GLY A 17 1.34 -22.51 4.86
CA GLY A 17 1.38 -22.35 3.39
C GLY A 17 0.63 -21.15 2.85
N LYS A 18 -0.02 -20.33 3.70
CA LYS A 18 -0.73 -19.13 3.29
C LYS A 18 0.25 -17.97 3.11
N LYS A 19 0.28 -17.39 1.91
CA LYS A 19 1.21 -16.31 1.53
C LYS A 19 0.76 -14.95 2.05
N THR A 20 1.69 -14.01 2.13
CA THR A 20 1.42 -12.60 2.50
C THR A 20 0.23 -12.03 1.72
N ILE A 21 0.20 -12.22 0.40
CA ILE A 21 -0.90 -11.72 -0.44
C ILE A 21 -2.23 -12.41 -0.14
N ASP A 22 -2.22 -13.70 0.23
CA ASP A 22 -3.44 -14.43 0.58
C ASP A 22 -4.06 -13.89 1.87
N PHE A 23 -3.20 -13.52 2.84
CA PHE A 23 -3.63 -12.86 4.08
C PHE A 23 -4.29 -11.53 3.81
N LEU A 24 -3.68 -10.68 2.98
CA LEU A 24 -4.27 -9.42 2.56
C LEU A 24 -5.69 -9.62 1.99
N PHE A 25 -5.84 -10.59 1.09
CA PHE A 25 -7.15 -10.89 0.50
C PHE A 25 -8.15 -11.46 1.51
N GLU A 26 -7.69 -12.26 2.47
CA GLU A 26 -8.53 -12.77 3.56
C GLU A 26 -9.06 -11.63 4.43
N GLN A 27 -8.20 -10.70 4.86
CA GLN A 27 -8.60 -9.50 5.61
C GLN A 27 -9.66 -8.70 4.83
N LEU A 28 -9.40 -8.44 3.56
CA LEU A 28 -10.30 -7.68 2.70
C LEU A 28 -11.61 -8.39 2.33
N LYS A 29 -11.77 -9.71 2.60
CA LYS A 29 -13.06 -10.39 2.39
C LYS A 29 -14.16 -9.85 3.28
N SER A 30 -13.81 -9.40 4.48
CA SER A 30 -14.75 -8.84 5.45
C SER A 30 -15.10 -7.36 5.18
N SER A 31 -14.40 -6.69 4.24
CA SER A 31 -14.63 -5.30 3.91
C SER A 31 -15.74 -5.11 2.84
N LYS A 32 -16.26 -3.89 2.76
CA LYS A 32 -17.26 -3.46 1.74
C LYS A 32 -16.67 -3.27 0.33
N LEU A 33 -15.37 -3.49 0.14
CA LEU A 33 -14.74 -3.42 -1.19
C LEU A 33 -15.35 -4.47 -2.11
N LYS A 34 -16.05 -4.01 -3.14
CA LYS A 34 -16.79 -4.88 -4.08
C LYS A 34 -15.87 -5.61 -5.04
N LYS A 35 -14.84 -4.94 -5.57
CA LYS A 35 -13.95 -5.44 -6.61
C LYS A 35 -12.51 -5.24 -6.19
N LYS A 36 -11.72 -6.28 -6.23
CA LYS A 36 -10.31 -6.27 -5.82
C LYS A 36 -9.48 -6.84 -6.95
N ILE A 37 -8.49 -6.07 -7.44
CA ILE A 37 -7.60 -6.46 -8.54
C ILE A 37 -6.17 -6.27 -8.08
N VAL A 38 -5.31 -7.24 -8.29
CA VAL A 38 -3.87 -7.11 -8.03
C VAL A 38 -3.19 -6.59 -9.29
N ALA A 39 -2.63 -5.38 -9.24
CA ALA A 39 -1.86 -4.80 -10.34
C ALA A 39 -0.38 -5.16 -10.18
N ILE A 40 0.11 -6.13 -10.98
CA ILE A 40 1.48 -6.66 -10.92
C ILE A 40 2.31 -6.23 -12.14
N PRO A 41 3.66 -6.23 -12.02
CA PRO A 41 4.52 -6.02 -13.18
C PRO A 41 4.36 -7.13 -14.23
N GLU A 42 4.76 -6.82 -15.47
CA GLU A 42 4.73 -7.77 -16.59
C GLU A 42 6.08 -8.46 -16.84
N ASN A 43 6.99 -8.42 -15.87
CA ASN A 43 8.28 -9.09 -15.95
C ASN A 43 8.15 -10.60 -15.73
N ASN A 44 9.07 -11.38 -16.31
CA ASN A 44 9.15 -12.83 -16.10
C ASN A 44 9.32 -13.22 -14.63
N GLU A 45 10.03 -12.40 -13.84
CA GLU A 45 10.21 -12.62 -12.40
C GLU A 45 8.88 -12.60 -11.62
N ASP A 46 7.86 -11.92 -12.16
CA ASP A 46 6.54 -11.83 -11.58
C ASP A 46 5.57 -12.93 -12.04
N ASP A 47 6.00 -13.83 -12.95
CA ASP A 47 5.20 -14.95 -13.43
C ASP A 47 4.80 -15.89 -12.29
N ILE A 48 5.68 -16.11 -11.32
CA ILE A 48 5.37 -16.92 -10.14
C ILE A 48 4.22 -16.32 -9.31
N LEU A 49 4.18 -14.99 -9.18
CA LEU A 49 3.08 -14.29 -8.51
C LEU A 49 1.80 -14.37 -9.36
N PHE A 50 1.90 -14.20 -10.67
CA PHE A 50 0.78 -14.33 -11.59
C PHE A 50 0.11 -15.70 -11.49
N GLU A 51 0.91 -16.79 -11.55
CA GLU A 51 0.38 -18.15 -11.45
C GLU A 51 -0.22 -18.44 -10.06
N HIS A 52 0.39 -17.91 -8.98
CA HIS A 52 -0.18 -18.01 -7.64
C HIS A 52 -1.57 -17.36 -7.56
N LEU A 53 -1.70 -16.12 -8.06
CA LEU A 53 -2.96 -15.37 -8.08
C LEU A 53 -4.04 -16.08 -8.92
N LYS A 54 -3.65 -16.59 -10.09
CA LYS A 54 -4.53 -17.36 -10.98
C LYS A 54 -5.05 -18.63 -10.30
N ASN A 55 -4.17 -19.40 -9.67
CA ASN A 55 -4.53 -20.62 -8.94
C ASN A 55 -5.45 -20.33 -7.75
N SER A 56 -5.23 -19.19 -7.08
CA SER A 56 -6.07 -18.69 -5.99
C SER A 56 -7.35 -17.99 -6.46
N LYS A 57 -7.59 -17.92 -7.78
CA LYS A 57 -8.73 -17.22 -8.41
C LYS A 57 -8.81 -15.74 -8.00
N ILE A 58 -7.68 -15.09 -7.77
CA ILE A 58 -7.57 -13.67 -7.47
C ILE A 58 -7.37 -12.91 -8.78
N PRO A 59 -8.28 -12.01 -9.16
CA PRO A 59 -8.13 -11.22 -10.39
C PRO A 59 -6.87 -10.37 -10.35
N CYS A 60 -6.11 -10.36 -11.45
CA CYS A 60 -4.92 -9.55 -11.56
C CYS A 60 -4.83 -8.87 -12.94
N PHE A 61 -4.09 -7.77 -12.98
CA PHE A 61 -3.72 -7.01 -14.16
C PHE A 61 -2.19 -6.97 -14.25
N ARG A 62 -1.64 -7.20 -15.43
CA ARG A 62 -0.19 -7.06 -15.69
C ARG A 62 0.08 -5.78 -16.48
N GLY A 63 1.09 -5.02 -16.06
CA GLY A 63 1.46 -3.77 -16.72
C GLY A 63 2.89 -3.35 -16.38
N SER A 64 3.25 -2.11 -16.74
CA SER A 64 4.61 -1.60 -16.63
C SER A 64 5.26 -1.92 -15.28
N SER A 65 6.50 -2.41 -15.32
CA SER A 65 7.30 -2.66 -14.14
C SER A 65 7.91 -1.39 -13.55
N LEU A 66 8.32 -0.44 -14.40
CA LEU A 66 8.99 0.79 -14.01
C LEU A 66 8.02 1.92 -13.70
N ASP A 67 6.86 1.91 -14.35
CA ASP A 67 5.85 2.95 -14.26
C ASP A 67 4.60 2.43 -13.54
N VAL A 68 4.62 2.48 -12.21
CA VAL A 68 3.53 1.99 -11.37
C VAL A 68 2.26 2.83 -11.58
N LEU A 69 2.40 4.14 -11.80
CA LEU A 69 1.26 5.02 -12.08
C LEU A 69 0.58 4.65 -13.40
N ASP A 70 1.33 4.34 -14.46
CA ASP A 70 0.77 3.84 -15.72
C ASP A 70 0.05 2.50 -15.52
N ARG A 71 0.65 1.60 -14.75
CA ARG A 71 0.03 0.31 -14.41
C ARG A 71 -1.31 0.49 -13.68
N PHE A 72 -1.38 1.39 -12.70
CA PHE A 72 -2.62 1.73 -12.00
C PHE A 72 -3.66 2.34 -12.92
N TYR A 73 -3.27 3.30 -13.77
CA TYR A 73 -4.16 3.95 -14.73
C TYR A 73 -4.76 2.93 -15.71
N ARG A 74 -3.91 2.08 -16.31
CA ARG A 74 -4.39 1.08 -17.29
C ARG A 74 -5.28 0.03 -16.61
N CYS A 75 -4.91 -0.44 -15.44
CA CYS A 75 -5.74 -1.34 -14.66
C CYS A 75 -7.12 -0.71 -14.36
N ALA A 76 -7.14 0.50 -13.85
CA ALA A 76 -8.39 1.19 -13.54
C ALA A 76 -9.28 1.41 -14.77
N LYS A 77 -8.67 1.72 -15.92
CA LYS A 77 -9.34 1.90 -17.20
C LYS A 77 -9.94 0.59 -17.71
N GLU A 78 -9.17 -0.51 -17.70
CA GLU A 78 -9.61 -1.83 -18.18
C GLU A 78 -10.80 -2.34 -17.36
N PHE A 79 -10.74 -2.18 -16.03
CA PHE A 79 -11.84 -2.61 -15.16
C PHE A 79 -12.94 -1.57 -14.96
N SER A 80 -12.86 -0.43 -15.66
CA SER A 80 -13.85 0.67 -15.64
C SER A 80 -14.13 1.18 -14.22
N PHE A 81 -13.09 1.34 -13.40
CA PHE A 81 -13.23 1.89 -12.05
C PHE A 81 -13.48 3.40 -12.09
N LYS A 82 -14.49 3.87 -11.35
CA LYS A 82 -14.78 5.30 -11.15
C LYS A 82 -14.02 5.85 -9.95
N HIS A 83 -13.92 5.06 -8.88
CA HIS A 83 -13.16 5.36 -7.67
C HIS A 83 -12.23 4.19 -7.38
N ILE A 84 -11.02 4.50 -6.98
CA ILE A 84 -9.95 3.54 -6.74
C ILE A 84 -9.49 3.69 -5.29
N MET A 85 -9.47 2.58 -4.54
CA MET A 85 -8.73 2.51 -3.29
C MET A 85 -7.43 1.76 -3.55
N ARG A 86 -6.30 2.45 -3.32
CA ARG A 86 -4.97 1.85 -3.38
C ARG A 86 -4.61 1.27 -2.02
N ILE A 87 -4.31 -0.02 -2.01
CA ILE A 87 -3.74 -0.75 -0.87
C ILE A 87 -2.50 -1.47 -1.38
N THR A 88 -1.40 -1.38 -0.65
CA THR A 88 -0.14 -2.00 -1.07
C THR A 88 -0.06 -3.46 -0.61
N GLY A 89 0.59 -4.31 -1.42
CA GLY A 89 0.65 -5.76 -1.20
C GLY A 89 1.50 -6.19 0.01
N ASP A 90 2.20 -5.26 0.63
CA ASP A 90 3.02 -5.45 1.82
C ASP A 90 2.28 -5.18 3.14
N ASN A 91 0.97 -4.91 3.07
CA ASN A 91 0.10 -4.69 4.23
C ASN A 91 -0.85 -5.88 4.45
N PRO A 92 -0.34 -7.08 4.80
CA PRO A 92 -1.17 -8.29 4.91
C PRO A 92 -2.21 -8.21 6.03
N LEU A 93 -2.00 -7.34 7.01
CA LEU A 93 -2.87 -7.15 8.17
C LEU A 93 -3.71 -5.87 8.08
N ILE A 94 -3.98 -5.40 6.86
CA ILE A 94 -4.91 -4.27 6.64
C ILE A 94 -6.24 -4.54 7.36
N ASP A 95 -6.67 -3.60 8.19
CA ASP A 95 -7.90 -3.75 8.96
C ASP A 95 -9.13 -3.46 8.08
N PRO A 96 -10.07 -4.42 7.91
CA PRO A 96 -11.27 -4.21 7.13
C PRO A 96 -12.18 -3.11 7.68
N ASP A 97 -12.17 -2.85 8.99
CA ASP A 97 -12.94 -1.77 9.61
C ASP A 97 -12.36 -0.39 9.27
N VAL A 98 -11.02 -0.27 9.19
CA VAL A 98 -10.36 0.95 8.70
C VAL A 98 -10.72 1.20 7.24
N VAL A 99 -10.71 0.15 6.41
CA VAL A 99 -11.11 0.22 4.99
C VAL A 99 -12.57 0.69 4.86
N ASP A 100 -13.49 0.11 5.63
CA ASP A 100 -14.91 0.44 5.57
C ASP A 100 -15.21 1.85 6.09
N LYS A 101 -14.50 2.27 7.14
CA LYS A 101 -14.58 3.63 7.66
C LYS A 101 -14.05 4.64 6.64
N ALA A 102 -12.94 4.34 5.99
CA ALA A 102 -12.39 5.18 4.93
C ALA A 102 -13.36 5.33 3.75
N ILE A 103 -14.01 4.23 3.30
CA ILE A 103 -15.04 4.29 2.24
C ILE A 103 -16.20 5.18 2.67
N LYS A 104 -16.70 5.03 3.90
CA LYS A 104 -17.80 5.82 4.43
C LYS A 104 -17.43 7.31 4.47
N GLU A 105 -16.26 7.64 4.99
CA GLU A 105 -15.84 9.04 5.08
C GLU A 105 -15.57 9.65 3.71
N TYR A 106 -14.89 8.93 2.81
CA TYR A 106 -14.67 9.39 1.43
C TYR A 106 -15.99 9.76 0.72
N ASN A 107 -17.04 8.96 0.89
CA ASN A 107 -18.33 9.23 0.27
C ASN A 107 -19.06 10.47 0.86
N ASN A 108 -18.62 10.97 2.00
CA ASN A 108 -19.18 12.17 2.65
C ASN A 108 -18.35 13.45 2.35
N HIS A 109 -17.23 13.32 1.63
CA HIS A 109 -16.35 14.44 1.29
C HIS A 109 -16.20 14.56 -0.22
N ASP A 110 -16.30 15.78 -0.72
CA ASP A 110 -15.96 16.08 -2.11
C ASP A 110 -14.45 16.37 -2.19
N CYS A 111 -13.67 15.34 -2.48
CA CYS A 111 -12.23 15.45 -2.58
C CYS A 111 -11.67 14.61 -3.73
N ASP A 112 -10.53 15.05 -4.27
CA ASP A 112 -9.81 14.36 -5.34
C ASP A 112 -8.93 13.23 -4.83
N TYR A 113 -8.39 13.40 -3.62
CA TYR A 113 -7.51 12.46 -2.96
C TYR A 113 -7.78 12.40 -1.45
N PHE A 114 -8.06 11.22 -0.96
CA PHE A 114 -8.37 10.91 0.44
C PHE A 114 -7.33 9.92 0.97
N THR A 115 -6.73 10.20 2.13
CA THR A 115 -5.64 9.35 2.64
C THR A 115 -5.42 9.46 4.14
N ASN A 116 -4.94 8.36 4.75
CA ASN A 116 -4.37 8.32 6.09
C ASN A 116 -2.84 8.23 6.12
N SER A 117 -2.18 8.35 4.95
CA SER A 117 -0.74 8.13 4.84
C SER A 117 0.12 9.38 5.02
N ILE A 118 -0.47 10.59 4.94
CA ILE A 118 0.24 11.87 5.07
C ILE A 118 0.20 12.36 6.53
N HIS A 119 -0.97 12.69 7.05
CA HIS A 119 -1.16 13.02 8.46
C HIS A 119 -1.42 11.74 9.24
N ARG A 120 -0.33 11.06 9.62
CA ARG A 120 -0.39 9.72 10.20
C ARG A 120 -0.90 9.73 11.64
N THR A 121 -2.01 9.06 11.86
CA THR A 121 -2.54 8.73 13.19
C THR A 121 -2.83 7.24 13.33
N PHE A 122 -2.95 6.54 12.21
CA PHE A 122 -3.10 5.09 12.14
C PHE A 122 -1.73 4.37 12.13
N PRO A 123 -1.66 3.10 12.57
CA PRO A 123 -0.47 2.29 12.44
C PRO A 123 0.00 2.15 10.99
N ASN A 124 1.32 2.05 10.79
CA ASN A 124 1.90 1.74 9.50
C ASN A 124 1.61 0.25 9.16
N GLY A 125 0.94 0.03 8.03
CA GLY A 125 0.37 -1.27 7.63
C GLY A 125 -1.15 -1.22 7.45
N THR A 126 -1.77 -0.03 7.73
CA THR A 126 -3.20 0.22 7.53
C THR A 126 -3.46 1.36 6.54
N GLU A 127 -2.50 1.68 5.69
CA GLU A 127 -2.63 2.76 4.74
C GLU A 127 -3.72 2.49 3.71
N VAL A 128 -4.58 3.49 3.54
CA VAL A 128 -5.60 3.56 2.49
C VAL A 128 -5.51 4.89 1.76
N GLU A 129 -5.60 4.84 0.45
CA GLU A 129 -5.57 6.01 -0.41
C GLU A 129 -6.69 5.87 -1.43
N ILE A 130 -7.62 6.84 -1.46
CA ILE A 130 -8.78 6.80 -2.35
C ILE A 130 -8.75 8.02 -3.27
N PHE A 131 -9.01 7.80 -4.55
CA PHE A 131 -9.06 8.86 -5.56
C PHE A 131 -10.01 8.48 -6.70
N SER A 132 -10.48 9.50 -7.44
CA SER A 132 -11.29 9.28 -8.63
C SER A 132 -10.46 8.82 -9.81
N PHE A 133 -11.09 8.18 -10.80
CA PHE A 133 -10.43 7.87 -12.07
C PHE A 133 -9.97 9.14 -12.79
N ASN A 134 -10.74 10.22 -12.72
CA ASN A 134 -10.38 11.50 -13.33
C ASN A 134 -9.12 12.09 -12.69
N SER A 135 -9.03 12.07 -11.36
CA SER A 135 -7.85 12.54 -10.63
C SER A 135 -6.61 11.69 -10.97
N LEU A 136 -6.78 10.35 -11.07
CA LEU A 136 -5.73 9.43 -11.51
C LEU A 136 -5.28 9.73 -12.94
N GLU A 137 -6.20 10.00 -13.86
CA GLU A 137 -5.87 10.35 -15.25
C GLU A 137 -5.08 11.66 -15.34
N VAL A 138 -5.44 12.67 -14.54
CA VAL A 138 -4.67 13.92 -14.46
C VAL A 138 -3.25 13.64 -13.96
N ALA A 139 -3.10 12.88 -12.87
CA ALA A 139 -1.78 12.48 -12.36
C ALA A 139 -0.98 11.71 -13.44
N TRP A 140 -1.59 10.74 -14.09
CA TRP A 140 -0.96 9.95 -15.15
C TRP A 140 -0.45 10.79 -16.33
N LYS A 141 -1.25 11.80 -16.76
CA LYS A 141 -0.87 12.71 -17.87
C LYS A 141 0.26 13.66 -17.52
N PHE A 142 0.32 14.15 -16.30
CA PHE A 142 1.18 15.28 -15.93
C PHE A 142 2.33 14.94 -14.98
N ALA A 143 2.31 13.80 -14.27
CA ALA A 143 3.42 13.35 -13.45
C ALA A 143 4.64 13.02 -14.31
N LYS A 144 5.80 13.67 -14.01
CA LYS A 144 7.04 13.50 -14.76
C LYS A 144 8.19 12.96 -13.91
N LYS A 145 8.16 13.21 -12.60
CA LYS A 145 9.21 12.77 -11.69
C LYS A 145 9.15 11.24 -11.51
N LYS A 146 10.33 10.62 -11.40
CA LYS A 146 10.42 9.18 -11.13
C LYS A 146 9.66 8.79 -9.87
N SER A 147 9.83 9.57 -8.79
CA SER A 147 9.11 9.33 -7.53
C SER A 147 7.58 9.36 -7.69
N GLU A 148 7.04 10.25 -8.52
CA GLU A 148 5.60 10.34 -8.78
C GLU A 148 5.09 9.14 -9.61
N ARG A 149 5.89 8.68 -10.59
CA ARG A 149 5.56 7.53 -11.44
C ARG A 149 5.65 6.20 -10.68
N GLU A 150 6.62 6.07 -9.77
CA GLU A 150 6.86 4.87 -8.98
C GLU A 150 5.87 4.71 -7.81
N HIS A 151 5.54 5.82 -7.11
CA HIS A 151 4.71 5.76 -5.90
C HIS A 151 3.24 6.09 -6.12
N VAL A 152 2.83 6.45 -7.35
CA VAL A 152 1.44 6.69 -7.81
C VAL A 152 0.85 8.00 -7.28
N THR A 153 0.82 8.20 -5.98
CA THR A 153 0.06 9.25 -5.31
C THR A 153 0.82 10.55 -4.99
N PRO A 154 2.18 10.62 -5.07
CA PRO A 154 2.90 11.86 -4.79
C PRO A 154 2.48 13.06 -5.66
N TYR A 155 2.03 12.82 -6.89
CA TYR A 155 1.57 13.91 -7.75
C TYR A 155 0.37 14.66 -7.15
N PHE A 156 -0.51 13.99 -6.40
CA PHE A 156 -1.66 14.64 -5.76
C PHE A 156 -1.19 15.66 -4.71
N TYR A 157 -0.44 15.20 -3.71
CA TYR A 157 -0.04 16.06 -2.59
C TYR A 157 1.11 17.01 -2.89
N ASN A 158 1.85 16.78 -3.97
CA ASN A 158 2.81 17.75 -4.51
C ASN A 158 2.12 18.88 -5.30
N ASN A 159 0.83 18.75 -5.63
CA ASN A 159 0.06 19.74 -6.38
C ASN A 159 -1.24 20.14 -5.65
N PRO A 160 -1.17 20.65 -4.39
CA PRO A 160 -2.35 20.92 -3.57
C PRO A 160 -3.25 22.05 -4.11
N LYS A 161 -2.78 22.81 -5.10
CA LYS A 161 -3.60 23.81 -5.82
C LYS A 161 -4.49 23.19 -6.90
N LYS A 162 -4.21 21.95 -7.29
CA LYS A 162 -4.95 21.22 -8.36
C LYS A 162 -5.90 20.17 -7.82
N PHE A 163 -5.67 19.70 -6.58
CA PHE A 163 -6.40 18.60 -5.98
C PHE A 163 -6.87 18.96 -4.58
N GLU A 164 -8.14 18.74 -4.32
CA GLU A 164 -8.70 18.79 -2.96
C GLU A 164 -8.29 17.51 -2.21
N ILE A 165 -7.54 17.68 -1.10
CA ILE A 165 -6.97 16.59 -0.34
C ILE A 165 -7.68 16.49 1.01
N HIS A 166 -8.24 15.31 1.32
CA HIS A 166 -8.80 15.02 2.63
C HIS A 166 -7.90 14.05 3.41
N HIS A 167 -7.58 14.44 4.65
CA HIS A 167 -6.76 13.63 5.56
C HIS A 167 -7.66 12.83 6.49
N PHE A 168 -7.64 11.51 6.32
CA PHE A 168 -8.34 10.57 7.18
C PHE A 168 -7.52 10.32 8.44
N VAL A 169 -7.98 10.84 9.56
CA VAL A 169 -7.30 10.74 10.85
C VAL A 169 -8.19 10.10 11.91
N GLN A 170 -7.59 9.52 12.93
CA GLN A 170 -8.29 9.02 14.11
C GLN A 170 -7.88 9.85 15.34
N GLU A 171 -8.75 9.85 16.36
CA GLU A 171 -8.55 10.61 17.60
C GLU A 171 -7.29 10.15 18.36
N LYS A 172 -7.14 8.83 18.55
CA LYS A 172 -5.96 8.24 19.21
C LYS A 172 -4.84 8.05 18.22
N ASN A 173 -3.73 8.75 18.41
CA ASN A 173 -2.54 8.55 17.57
C ASN A 173 -1.87 7.21 17.91
N GLN A 174 -1.78 6.32 16.89
CA GLN A 174 -1.16 5.00 16.94
C GLN A 174 -0.11 4.82 15.84
N SER A 175 0.36 5.92 15.24
CA SER A 175 1.32 5.91 14.14
C SER A 175 2.73 5.43 14.53
N ASN A 176 2.99 5.26 15.82
CA ASN A 176 4.20 4.63 16.35
C ASN A 176 4.26 3.11 16.12
N PHE A 177 3.12 2.46 15.87
CA PHE A 177 3.08 1.04 15.57
C PHE A 177 3.27 0.79 14.08
N ARG A 178 3.98 -0.32 13.77
CA ARG A 178 4.30 -0.71 12.39
C ARG A 178 4.17 -2.23 12.21
N TYR A 179 3.34 -2.66 11.26
CA TYR A 179 3.16 -4.06 10.87
C TYR A 179 2.95 -4.24 9.34
N THR A 180 3.55 -3.34 8.54
CA THR A 180 3.79 -3.57 7.10
C THR A 180 5.04 -4.44 6.91
N ILE A 181 5.20 -5.10 5.77
CA ILE A 181 6.37 -5.96 5.46
C ILE A 181 7.25 -5.29 4.41
N ASP A 182 8.38 -4.70 4.86
CA ASP A 182 9.40 -4.15 3.98
C ASP A 182 10.76 -4.84 4.13
N ARG A 183 11.07 -5.30 5.35
CA ARG A 183 12.33 -5.91 5.75
C ARG A 183 12.08 -7.25 6.45
N LYS A 184 13.15 -8.00 6.71
CA LYS A 184 13.06 -9.30 7.42
C LYS A 184 12.48 -9.16 8.82
N GLU A 185 12.84 -8.09 9.52
CA GLU A 185 12.35 -7.77 10.87
C GLU A 185 10.83 -7.53 10.85
N ASP A 186 10.33 -6.80 9.84
CA ASP A 186 8.89 -6.60 9.65
C ASP A 186 8.17 -7.94 9.42
N TYR A 187 8.74 -8.80 8.56
CA TYR A 187 8.20 -10.13 8.31
C TYR A 187 8.18 -10.98 9.58
N SER A 188 9.23 -10.93 10.39
CA SER A 188 9.30 -11.62 11.68
C SER A 188 8.18 -11.15 12.59
N LEU A 189 8.01 -9.82 12.78
CA LEU A 189 6.94 -9.28 13.61
C LEU A 189 5.54 -9.68 13.12
N VAL A 190 5.27 -9.55 11.80
CA VAL A 190 3.97 -9.93 11.24
C VAL A 190 3.69 -11.43 11.41
N SER A 191 4.71 -12.27 11.28
CA SER A 191 4.59 -13.72 11.53
C SER A 191 4.25 -14.02 12.99
N GLU A 192 4.87 -13.31 13.94
CA GLU A 192 4.57 -13.41 15.37
C GLU A 192 3.12 -12.98 15.68
N ILE A 193 2.64 -11.86 15.11
CA ILE A 193 1.26 -11.39 15.25
C ILE A 193 0.28 -12.47 14.74
N VAL A 194 0.51 -12.98 13.52
CA VAL A 194 -0.35 -13.99 12.90
C VAL A 194 -0.36 -15.30 13.68
N SER A 195 0.77 -15.66 14.32
CA SER A 195 0.90 -16.88 15.12
C SER A 195 0.11 -16.81 16.42
N ARG A 196 -0.01 -15.63 17.03
CA ARG A 196 -0.68 -15.40 18.33
C ARG A 196 -2.16 -15.12 18.17
N ILE A 197 -2.54 -14.23 17.26
CA ILE A 197 -3.94 -13.88 17.04
C ILE A 197 -4.58 -14.91 16.10
N LYS A 198 -5.51 -15.72 16.63
CA LYS A 198 -6.18 -16.78 15.86
C LYS A 198 -7.47 -16.34 15.19
N ASN A 199 -8.14 -15.33 15.73
CA ASN A 199 -9.36 -14.77 15.15
C ASN A 199 -9.09 -14.14 13.78
N ARG A 200 -10.07 -14.25 12.88
CA ARG A 200 -10.01 -13.67 11.52
C ARG A 200 -11.32 -12.95 11.21
N PRO A 201 -11.29 -11.77 10.61
CA PRO A 201 -10.07 -10.99 10.32
C PRO A 201 -9.35 -10.55 11.59
N ILE A 202 -8.05 -10.22 11.47
CA ILE A 202 -7.27 -9.56 12.54
C ILE A 202 -7.56 -8.07 12.45
N HIS A 203 -8.03 -7.47 13.55
CA HIS A 203 -8.27 -6.03 13.62
C HIS A 203 -7.10 -5.29 14.25
N THR A 204 -6.95 -4.00 13.94
CA THR A 204 -5.96 -3.12 14.56
C THR A 204 -6.03 -3.19 16.11
N ALA A 205 -7.24 -3.25 16.65
CA ALA A 205 -7.44 -3.36 18.10
C ALA A 205 -6.82 -4.64 18.68
N ASP A 206 -6.93 -5.77 17.99
CA ASP A 206 -6.33 -7.04 18.42
C ASP A 206 -4.80 -6.95 18.46
N ILE A 207 -4.20 -6.31 17.44
CA ILE A 207 -2.75 -6.10 17.36
C ILE A 207 -2.27 -5.17 18.48
N ILE A 208 -2.98 -4.08 18.74
CA ILE A 208 -2.62 -3.13 19.80
C ILE A 208 -2.75 -3.78 21.19
N ASN A 209 -3.76 -4.62 21.40
CA ASN A 209 -3.91 -5.39 22.64
C ASN A 209 -2.73 -6.36 22.80
N LEU A 210 -2.35 -7.09 21.76
CA LEU A 210 -1.18 -7.97 21.78
C LEU A 210 0.10 -7.21 22.12
N PHE A 211 0.33 -6.02 21.54
CA PHE A 211 1.50 -5.18 21.86
C PHE A 211 1.47 -4.60 23.28
N THR A 212 0.28 -4.52 23.90
CA THR A 212 0.14 -4.11 25.30
C THR A 212 0.49 -5.27 26.23
N GLU A 213 0.13 -6.50 25.85
CA GLU A 213 0.41 -7.72 26.62
C GLU A 213 1.86 -8.19 26.44
N GLU A 214 2.42 -8.05 25.24
CA GLU A 214 3.78 -8.48 24.85
C GLU A 214 4.54 -7.28 24.22
N PRO A 215 4.97 -6.28 25.00
CA PRO A 215 5.57 -5.05 24.47
C PRO A 215 6.92 -5.27 23.76
N GLU A 216 7.62 -6.36 24.04
CA GLU A 216 8.86 -6.76 23.36
C GLU A 216 8.67 -7.03 21.86
N LEU A 217 7.45 -7.31 21.40
CA LEU A 217 7.16 -7.50 19.99
C LEU A 217 7.41 -6.24 19.18
N VAL A 218 7.14 -5.06 19.75
CA VAL A 218 7.34 -3.76 19.07
C VAL A 218 8.82 -3.49 18.80
N GLU A 219 9.72 -4.06 19.60
CA GLU A 219 11.17 -3.88 19.44
C GLU A 219 11.74 -4.65 18.23
N ILE A 220 11.03 -5.67 17.74
CA ILE A 220 11.52 -6.52 16.62
C ILE A 220 11.86 -5.69 15.37
N ASN A 221 11.08 -4.65 15.08
CA ASN A 221 11.31 -3.79 13.90
C ASN A 221 11.42 -2.29 14.24
N SER A 222 11.79 -1.96 15.47
CA SER A 222 11.88 -0.58 15.97
C SER A 222 12.85 0.31 15.16
N ASN A 223 13.86 -0.28 14.50
CA ASN A 223 14.83 0.42 13.64
C ASN A 223 14.34 0.66 12.19
N ALA A 224 13.12 0.29 11.85
CA ALA A 224 12.61 0.44 10.49
C ALA A 224 12.26 1.90 10.16
N ILE A 225 12.78 2.39 9.04
CA ILE A 225 12.52 3.77 8.57
C ILE A 225 11.20 3.79 7.79
N THR A 226 10.29 4.66 8.20
CA THR A 226 9.02 4.87 7.48
C THR A 226 9.28 5.57 6.14
N ASN A 227 8.60 5.12 5.07
CA ASN A 227 8.70 5.68 3.71
C ASN A 227 10.12 5.66 3.10
N GLU A 228 10.99 4.76 3.53
CA GLU A 228 12.38 4.67 3.04
C GLU A 228 12.48 4.60 1.51
N GLY A 229 11.63 3.81 0.85
CA GLY A 229 11.60 3.72 -0.62
C GLY A 229 11.26 5.05 -1.29
N TYR A 230 10.30 5.81 -0.74
CA TYR A 230 9.93 7.12 -1.27
C TYR A 230 11.06 8.16 -1.07
N ILE A 231 11.71 8.14 0.09
CA ILE A 231 12.87 9.00 0.36
C ILE A 231 13.99 8.74 -0.65
N LYS A 232 14.27 7.45 -0.97
CA LYS A 232 15.24 7.07 -2.00
C LYS A 232 14.86 7.65 -3.36
N SER A 233 13.60 7.49 -3.79
CA SER A 233 13.13 7.98 -5.10
C SER A 233 13.18 9.51 -5.21
N ILE A 234 12.93 10.26 -4.12
CA ILE A 234 13.08 11.73 -4.10
C ILE A 234 14.55 12.13 -4.31
N ASN A 235 15.49 11.44 -3.66
CA ASN A 235 16.92 11.73 -3.82
C ASN A 235 17.37 11.47 -5.28
N GLU A 236 16.86 10.43 -5.91
CA GLU A 236 17.11 10.13 -7.32
C GLU A 236 16.53 11.20 -8.25
N ASP A 237 15.34 11.77 -7.94
CA ASP A 237 14.77 12.90 -8.71
C ASP A 237 15.69 14.14 -8.66
N VAL A 238 16.28 14.44 -7.50
CA VAL A 238 17.21 15.58 -7.32
C VAL A 238 18.49 15.38 -8.14
N ASP A 239 19.07 14.17 -8.10
CA ASP A 239 20.29 13.85 -8.84
C ASP A 239 20.09 13.96 -10.36
N LEU A 240 18.92 13.51 -10.86
CA LEU A 240 18.56 13.64 -12.27
C LEU A 240 18.38 15.11 -12.68
N GLY A 241 17.78 15.95 -11.83
CA GLY A 241 17.65 17.38 -12.06
C GLY A 241 19.01 18.08 -12.21
N GLN A 242 19.94 17.79 -11.30
CA GLN A 242 21.28 18.38 -11.32
C GLN A 242 22.14 17.95 -12.53
N ARG A 243 21.97 16.72 -13.05
CA ARG A 243 22.65 16.24 -14.26
C ARG A 243 22.17 17.00 -15.50
N ASN A 244 20.84 17.15 -15.64
CA ASN A 244 20.24 17.86 -16.78
C ASN A 244 20.61 19.35 -16.81
N GLU A 245 20.86 19.98 -15.65
CA GLU A 245 21.33 21.38 -15.57
C GLU A 245 22.81 21.56 -15.94
N LYS A 246 23.63 20.51 -15.84
CA LYS A 246 25.07 20.53 -16.21
C LYS A 246 25.32 20.22 -17.69
N GLU A 247 24.32 19.61 -18.36
CA GLU A 247 24.39 19.25 -19.78
C GLU A 247 23.77 20.31 -20.72
N ASN A 248 23.13 21.34 -20.18
CA ASN A 248 22.60 22.50 -20.87
C ASN A 248 23.44 23.76 -20.60
#